data_bc3ba4b1ab3f42a05f9aa0d51831a446
#
_entry.id   bc3ba4b1ab3f42a05f9aa0d51831a446
#
_cell.length_a   1.000
_cell.length_b   1.000
_cell.length_c   1.000
_cell.angle_alpha   90.00
_cell.angle_beta   90.00
_cell.angle_gamma   90.00
#
_symmetry.space_group_name_H-M   'P 1'
#
loop_
_entity.id
_entity.type
_entity.pdbx_description
1 polymer ?
#
loop_
_entity_poly.entity_id
_entity_poly.type
_entity_poly.pdbx_seq_one_letter_code
_entity_poly.pdbx_strand_id
1 'polypeptide(L)'
;GFINALDIAKLYIDSGRACTALVVGVEKLSTHLDINDINTEILLADGAGAIVIKKSNDDKLYDSYIESKGQKGEILTCVNNEKIYMDGKEIYKYAVTDTVKNITKLLEKNEIAMEEITYVIPHQSNSRILSSMATKLKLPSGKMYSNVEEYGNTFCASIPIALDDMFKQNKLKENDKVILIGYGGGLNTGSILLEL
;
A
#
# COMPACT_ATOMS: atom_id res chain seq x y z
N GLY A 1 -1.56 -2.14 7.35
CA GLY A 1 -1.87 -3.58 7.62
C GLY A 1 -1.27 -4.48 6.56
N PHE A 2 -1.71 -4.39 5.30
CA PHE A 2 -1.34 -5.37 4.26
C PHE A 2 0.18 -5.47 4.02
N ILE A 3 0.90 -4.35 3.89
CA ILE A 3 2.37 -4.35 3.71
C ILE A 3 3.08 -5.09 4.85
N ASN A 4 2.71 -4.79 6.10
CA ASN A 4 3.30 -5.45 7.27
C ASN A 4 2.98 -6.96 7.28
N ALA A 5 1.75 -7.33 6.94
CA ALA A 5 1.34 -8.74 6.88
C ALA A 5 2.10 -9.50 5.79
N LEU A 6 2.32 -8.88 4.64
CA LEU A 6 3.09 -9.47 3.54
C LEU A 6 4.56 -9.66 3.93
N ASP A 7 5.16 -8.66 4.57
CA ASP A 7 6.54 -8.74 5.05
C ASP A 7 6.73 -9.83 6.11
N ILE A 8 5.81 -9.91 7.08
CA ILE A 8 5.80 -11.00 8.09
C ILE A 8 5.65 -12.36 7.42
N ALA A 9 4.73 -12.51 6.45
CA ALA A 9 4.53 -13.76 5.74
C ALA A 9 5.80 -14.20 4.99
N LYS A 10 6.51 -13.24 4.36
CA LYS A 10 7.81 -13.49 3.72
C LYS A 10 8.85 -14.00 4.72
N LEU A 11 8.96 -13.39 5.90
CA LEU A 11 9.87 -13.85 6.96
C LEU A 11 9.56 -15.28 7.42
N TYR A 12 8.29 -15.67 7.50
CA TYR A 12 7.91 -17.06 7.83
C TYR A 12 8.34 -18.05 6.75
N ILE A 13 8.24 -17.68 5.48
CA ILE A 13 8.68 -18.50 4.36
C ILE A 13 10.21 -18.60 4.36
N ASP A 14 10.93 -17.50 4.50
CA ASP A 14 12.40 -17.47 4.50
C ASP A 14 13.00 -18.27 5.65
N SER A 15 12.37 -18.20 6.83
CA SER A 15 12.78 -18.99 7.99
C SER A 15 12.44 -20.47 7.91
N GLY A 16 11.76 -20.92 6.85
CA GLY A 16 11.34 -22.30 6.65
C GLY A 16 10.16 -22.75 7.54
N ARG A 17 9.52 -21.82 8.26
CA ARG A 17 8.35 -22.11 9.09
C ARG A 17 7.08 -22.34 8.26
N ALA A 18 7.03 -21.80 7.05
CA ALA A 18 5.96 -22.00 6.09
C ALA A 18 6.55 -22.14 4.68
N CYS A 19 5.89 -22.94 3.83
CA CYS A 19 6.23 -23.01 2.41
C CYS A 19 5.28 -22.16 1.56
N THR A 20 4.09 -21.87 2.08
CA THR A 20 3.05 -21.07 1.43
C THR A 20 2.33 -20.23 2.48
N ALA A 21 2.00 -19.00 2.17
CA ALA A 21 1.21 -18.12 3.01
C ALA A 21 0.11 -17.44 2.20
N LEU A 22 -1.07 -17.31 2.79
CA LEU A 22 -2.17 -16.50 2.30
C LEU A 22 -2.16 -15.17 3.08
N VAL A 23 -2.05 -14.06 2.38
CA VAL A 23 -2.12 -12.72 2.97
C VAL A 23 -3.41 -12.05 2.52
N VAL A 24 -4.24 -11.65 3.48
CA VAL A 24 -5.59 -11.13 3.24
C VAL A 24 -5.72 -9.71 3.78
N GLY A 25 -6.24 -8.80 2.97
CA GLY A 25 -6.73 -7.49 3.38
C GLY A 25 -8.25 -7.47 3.30
N VAL A 26 -8.93 -7.20 4.42
CA VAL A 26 -10.40 -7.15 4.50
C VAL A 26 -10.81 -5.94 5.30
N GLU A 27 -11.72 -5.17 4.75
CA GLU A 27 -12.24 -3.96 5.39
C GLU A 27 -13.76 -3.86 5.23
N LYS A 28 -14.43 -3.52 6.30
CA LYS A 28 -15.85 -3.18 6.31
C LYS A 28 -16.03 -1.80 6.94
N LEU A 29 -15.60 -0.77 6.22
CA LEU A 29 -15.54 0.61 6.69
C LEU A 29 -16.93 1.24 6.79
N SER A 30 -17.89 0.76 6.01
CA SER A 30 -19.29 1.25 6.00
C SER A 30 -19.94 1.24 7.39
N THR A 31 -19.47 0.36 8.29
CA THR A 31 -19.97 0.29 9.69
C THR A 31 -19.40 1.38 10.59
N HIS A 32 -18.33 2.04 10.17
CA HIS A 32 -17.58 3.03 10.95
C HIS A 32 -17.64 4.44 10.34
N LEU A 33 -18.43 4.64 9.29
CA LEU A 33 -18.62 5.95 8.68
C LEU A 33 -19.63 6.78 9.45
N ASP A 34 -19.37 8.10 9.50
CA ASP A 34 -20.39 9.07 9.85
C ASP A 34 -21.02 9.63 8.60
N ILE A 35 -22.30 9.35 8.36
CA ILE A 35 -23.06 9.84 7.20
C ILE A 35 -23.11 11.37 7.12
N ASN A 36 -22.84 12.08 8.23
CA ASN A 36 -22.77 13.53 8.27
C ASN A 36 -21.36 14.08 7.97
N ASP A 37 -20.32 13.23 7.94
CA ASP A 37 -18.97 13.61 7.55
C ASP A 37 -18.70 13.22 6.09
N ILE A 38 -19.05 14.13 5.21
CA ILE A 38 -18.88 13.94 3.76
C ILE A 38 -17.41 13.66 3.36
N ASN A 39 -16.42 14.09 4.16
CA ASN A 39 -15.00 13.91 3.84
C ASN A 39 -14.54 12.45 3.97
N THR A 40 -15.17 11.70 4.86
CA THR A 40 -14.88 10.25 5.01
C THR A 40 -15.90 9.40 4.27
N GLU A 41 -17.16 9.78 4.26
CA GLU A 41 -18.26 9.02 3.68
C GLU A 41 -18.08 8.80 2.17
N ILE A 42 -17.71 9.84 1.41
CA ILE A 42 -17.53 9.74 -0.05
C ILE A 42 -16.21 9.06 -0.48
N LEU A 43 -15.27 8.85 0.43
CA LEU A 43 -13.94 8.31 0.11
C LEU A 43 -13.79 6.84 0.48
N LEU A 44 -14.33 6.44 1.63
CA LEU A 44 -14.06 5.14 2.21
C LEU A 44 -15.04 4.08 1.67
N ALA A 45 -14.52 2.88 1.42
CA ALA A 45 -15.30 1.79 0.85
C ALA A 45 -14.97 0.45 1.52
N ASP A 46 -15.92 -0.47 1.47
CA ASP A 46 -15.71 -1.86 1.85
C ASP A 46 -14.95 -2.60 0.76
N GLY A 47 -14.12 -3.57 1.15
CA GLY A 47 -13.39 -4.36 0.19
C GLY A 47 -12.62 -5.51 0.82
N ALA A 48 -12.29 -6.50 -0.01
CA ALA A 48 -11.45 -7.61 0.35
C ALA A 48 -10.55 -8.00 -0.82
N GLY A 49 -9.31 -8.30 -0.54
CA GLY A 49 -8.35 -8.81 -1.50
C GLY A 49 -7.33 -9.72 -0.82
N ALA A 50 -6.80 -10.68 -1.54
CA ALA A 50 -5.84 -11.62 -1.01
C ALA A 50 -4.78 -11.98 -2.04
N ILE A 51 -3.58 -12.32 -1.55
CA ILE A 51 -2.50 -12.89 -2.36
C ILE A 51 -1.98 -14.16 -1.70
N VAL A 52 -1.53 -15.09 -2.53
CA VAL A 52 -0.79 -16.27 -2.09
C VAL A 52 0.67 -16.06 -2.45
N ILE A 53 1.55 -16.20 -1.45
CA ILE A 53 2.99 -16.25 -1.66
C ILE A 53 3.51 -17.62 -1.29
N LYS A 54 4.51 -18.10 -2.02
CA LYS A 54 5.14 -19.40 -1.75
C LYS A 54 6.65 -19.29 -1.89
N LYS A 55 7.36 -20.26 -1.27
CA LYS A 55 8.79 -20.39 -1.44
C LYS A 55 9.10 -20.61 -2.92
N SER A 56 10.00 -19.78 -3.48
CA SER A 56 10.62 -20.00 -4.78
C SER A 56 12.03 -20.57 -4.59
N ASN A 57 12.53 -21.24 -5.62
CA ASN A 57 13.94 -21.61 -5.71
C ASN A 57 14.75 -20.54 -6.48
N ASP A 58 14.05 -19.58 -7.09
CA ASP A 58 14.67 -18.48 -7.81
C ASP A 58 15.09 -17.39 -6.82
N ASP A 59 16.25 -16.80 -7.04
CA ASP A 59 16.77 -15.68 -6.24
C ASP A 59 16.13 -14.36 -6.70
N LYS A 60 14.82 -14.23 -6.47
CA LYS A 60 14.04 -13.03 -6.82
C LYS A 60 14.27 -11.93 -5.79
N LEU A 61 14.38 -10.71 -6.29
CA LEU A 61 14.49 -9.53 -5.46
C LEU A 61 13.28 -9.39 -4.52
N TYR A 62 13.54 -9.22 -3.24
CA TYR A 62 12.56 -8.81 -2.25
C TYR A 62 13.24 -8.04 -1.13
N ASP A 63 12.81 -6.83 -0.87
CA ASP A 63 13.22 -6.07 0.32
C ASP A 63 12.09 -5.16 0.79
N SER A 64 12.12 -4.78 2.05
CA SER A 64 11.11 -3.94 2.67
C SER A 64 11.73 -2.80 3.48
N TYR A 65 10.97 -1.70 3.60
CA TYR A 65 11.30 -0.59 4.47
C TYR A 65 10.05 -0.09 5.18
N ILE A 66 10.00 -0.25 6.51
CA ILE A 66 8.84 0.07 7.33
C ILE A 66 9.24 1.08 8.41
N GLU A 67 8.46 2.16 8.53
CA GLU A 67 8.64 3.21 9.53
C GLU A 67 7.34 3.49 10.28
N SER A 68 7.44 3.85 11.57
CA SER A 68 6.31 4.25 12.41
C SER A 68 6.56 5.62 13.02
N LYS A 69 5.52 6.48 13.03
CA LYS A 69 5.52 7.82 13.63
C LYS A 69 4.35 7.98 14.60
N GLY A 70 4.45 7.32 15.76
CA GLY A 70 3.40 7.28 16.77
C GLY A 70 2.95 8.65 17.30
N GLN A 71 3.82 9.67 17.23
CA GLN A 71 3.49 11.03 17.67
C GLN A 71 2.36 11.68 16.84
N LYS A 72 2.01 11.10 15.69
CA LYS A 72 0.94 11.57 14.81
C LYS A 72 -0.29 10.65 14.80
N GLY A 73 -0.38 9.73 15.75
CA GLY A 73 -1.45 8.73 15.78
C GLY A 73 -2.86 9.33 15.84
N GLU A 74 -3.01 10.50 16.43
CA GLU A 74 -4.28 11.20 16.61
C GLU A 74 -4.93 11.70 15.30
N ILE A 75 -4.18 11.82 14.20
CA ILE A 75 -4.73 12.35 12.94
C ILE A 75 -5.52 11.32 12.12
N LEU A 76 -5.46 10.05 12.50
CA LEU A 76 -6.27 8.98 11.93
C LEU A 76 -6.59 7.95 13.01
N THR A 77 -7.80 7.96 13.50
CA THR A 77 -8.24 7.12 14.61
C THR A 77 -9.61 6.48 14.37
N CYS A 78 -9.82 5.32 15.01
CA CYS A 78 -11.12 4.70 15.19
C CYS A 78 -11.11 4.09 16.61
N VAL A 79 -11.53 4.88 17.59
CA VAL A 79 -11.45 4.50 19.00
C VAL A 79 -12.71 3.71 19.39
N ASN A 80 -12.55 2.60 20.13
CA ASN A 80 -13.64 1.78 20.67
C ASN A 80 -14.69 1.34 19.63
N ASN A 81 -14.27 1.09 18.38
CA ASN A 81 -15.18 0.79 17.27
C ASN A 81 -16.20 1.91 16.96
N GLU A 82 -15.88 3.13 17.29
CA GLU A 82 -16.69 4.29 16.92
C GLU A 82 -16.46 4.71 15.47
N LYS A 83 -16.80 5.95 15.15
CA LYS A 83 -16.61 6.51 13.80
C LYS A 83 -15.15 6.77 13.52
N ILE A 84 -14.76 6.61 12.25
CA ILE A 84 -13.42 6.95 11.79
C ILE A 84 -13.28 8.48 11.81
N TYR A 85 -12.25 8.95 12.49
CA TYR A 85 -11.80 10.34 12.43
C TYR A 85 -10.55 10.44 11.57
N MET A 86 -10.52 11.41 10.66
CA MET A 86 -9.38 11.65 9.78
C MET A 86 -9.15 13.16 9.58
N ASP A 87 -7.97 13.65 10.00
CA ASP A 87 -7.50 14.97 9.57
C ASP A 87 -6.97 14.86 8.13
N GLY A 88 -7.83 15.15 7.18
CA GLY A 88 -7.53 14.98 5.76
C GLY A 88 -6.33 15.82 5.28
N LYS A 89 -6.07 17.00 5.87
CA LYS A 89 -4.95 17.87 5.52
C LYS A 89 -3.61 17.29 5.99
N GLU A 90 -3.55 16.85 7.25
CA GLU A 90 -2.33 16.25 7.81
C GLU A 90 -2.07 14.87 7.19
N ILE A 91 -3.12 14.06 6.93
CA ILE A 91 -3.00 12.79 6.20
C ILE A 91 -2.46 13.02 4.78
N TYR A 92 -2.99 14.00 4.05
CA TYR A 92 -2.48 14.34 2.71
C TYR A 92 -1.00 14.69 2.75
N LYS A 93 -0.60 15.59 3.66
CA LYS A 93 0.79 16.01 3.83
C LYS A 93 1.71 14.83 4.18
N TYR A 94 1.27 13.98 5.11
CA TYR A 94 1.99 12.76 5.49
C TYR A 94 2.12 11.81 4.30
N ALA A 95 1.01 11.45 3.66
CA ALA A 95 0.97 10.54 2.54
C ALA A 95 1.94 10.96 1.42
N VAL A 96 1.86 12.23 0.98
CA VAL A 96 2.68 12.72 -0.13
C VAL A 96 4.16 12.92 0.25
N THR A 97 4.48 13.10 1.53
CA THR A 97 5.87 13.37 1.95
C THR A 97 6.57 12.11 2.44
N ASP A 98 5.92 11.38 3.34
CA ASP A 98 6.57 10.25 4.02
C ASP A 98 6.62 8.99 3.15
N THR A 99 5.61 8.77 2.29
CA THR A 99 5.67 7.66 1.32
C THR A 99 6.78 7.86 0.29
N VAL A 100 6.94 9.08 -0.22
CA VAL A 100 8.03 9.40 -1.17
C VAL A 100 9.39 9.16 -0.53
N LYS A 101 9.61 9.66 0.71
CA LYS A 101 10.85 9.41 1.45
C LYS A 101 11.09 7.92 1.71
N ASN A 102 10.03 7.18 2.03
CA ASN A 102 10.10 5.75 2.32
C ASN A 102 10.54 4.97 1.06
N ILE A 103 9.93 5.24 -0.09
CA ILE A 103 10.33 4.66 -1.38
C ILE A 103 11.79 5.02 -1.71
N THR A 104 12.19 6.29 -1.56
CA THR A 104 13.56 6.72 -1.85
C THR A 104 14.56 5.94 -1.00
N LYS A 105 14.32 5.80 0.30
CA LYS A 105 15.19 5.04 1.20
C LYS A 105 15.27 3.55 0.82
N LEU A 106 14.15 2.95 0.41
CA LEU A 106 14.13 1.56 -0.03
C LEU A 106 14.97 1.37 -1.30
N LEU A 107 14.87 2.27 -2.25
CA LEU A 107 15.65 2.23 -3.50
C LEU A 107 17.14 2.49 -3.23
N GLU A 108 17.48 3.49 -2.42
CA GLU A 108 18.86 3.77 -2.00
C GLU A 108 19.50 2.57 -1.30
N LYS A 109 18.77 1.92 -0.38
CA LYS A 109 19.23 0.72 0.33
C LYS A 109 19.59 -0.43 -0.62
N ASN A 110 18.87 -0.55 -1.74
CA ASN A 110 19.05 -1.63 -2.73
C ASN A 110 19.89 -1.21 -3.93
N GLU A 111 20.38 0.02 -3.98
CA GLU A 111 21.16 0.57 -5.10
C GLU A 111 20.43 0.49 -6.44
N ILE A 112 19.07 0.62 -6.41
CA ILE A 112 18.19 0.54 -7.59
C ILE A 112 17.69 1.94 -7.96
N ALA A 113 17.77 2.27 -9.26
CA ALA A 113 17.23 3.51 -9.78
C ALA A 113 15.70 3.42 -10.01
N MET A 114 14.99 4.55 -9.85
CA MET A 114 13.54 4.61 -10.05
C MET A 114 13.15 4.22 -11.50
N GLU A 115 14.01 4.44 -12.45
CA GLU A 115 13.83 4.09 -13.86
C GLU A 115 13.68 2.59 -14.08
N GLU A 116 14.32 1.77 -13.24
CA GLU A 116 14.25 0.31 -13.29
C GLU A 116 12.92 -0.25 -12.76
N ILE A 117 12.16 0.55 -12.03
CA ILE A 117 10.87 0.14 -11.48
C ILE A 117 9.82 0.17 -12.59
N THR A 118 9.15 -0.96 -12.81
CA THR A 118 8.07 -1.07 -13.80
C THR A 118 6.81 -0.36 -13.31
N TYR A 119 6.38 -0.65 -12.08
CA TYR A 119 5.21 -0.03 -11.47
C TYR A 119 5.42 0.32 -10.00
N VAL A 120 4.81 1.44 -9.60
CA VAL A 120 4.53 1.76 -8.19
C VAL A 120 3.04 1.50 -7.95
N ILE A 121 2.73 0.61 -7.02
CA ILE A 121 1.37 0.18 -6.66
C ILE A 121 1.08 0.68 -5.24
N PRO A 122 0.50 1.88 -5.11
CA PRO A 122 0.24 2.48 -3.80
C PRO A 122 -1.06 1.96 -3.18
N HIS A 123 -1.20 2.17 -1.88
CA HIS A 123 -2.48 2.20 -1.23
C HIS A 123 -3.41 3.17 -1.97
N GLN A 124 -4.59 2.70 -2.39
CA GLN A 124 -5.56 3.42 -3.19
C GLN A 124 -6.43 4.33 -2.30
N SER A 125 -5.85 5.40 -1.80
CA SER A 125 -6.50 6.28 -0.83
C SER A 125 -7.33 7.40 -1.46
N ASN A 126 -6.78 8.06 -2.48
CA ASN A 126 -7.38 9.21 -3.15
C ASN A 126 -6.55 9.56 -4.40
N SER A 127 -7.19 9.77 -5.54
CA SER A 127 -6.52 10.07 -6.82
C SER A 127 -5.59 11.30 -6.75
N ARG A 128 -5.97 12.32 -5.97
CA ARG A 128 -5.15 13.53 -5.76
C ARG A 128 -3.84 13.22 -5.01
N ILE A 129 -3.88 12.34 -4.02
CA ILE A 129 -2.68 11.89 -3.29
C ILE A 129 -1.77 11.13 -4.25
N LEU A 130 -2.32 10.16 -5.02
CA LEU A 130 -1.57 9.36 -5.97
C LEU A 130 -0.87 10.23 -7.03
N SER A 131 -1.59 11.17 -7.61
CA SER A 131 -1.02 12.13 -8.59
C SER A 131 0.11 12.97 -8.01
N SER A 132 -0.04 13.41 -6.74
CA SER A 132 0.99 14.19 -6.05
C SER A 132 2.23 13.36 -5.72
N MET A 133 2.04 12.09 -5.35
CA MET A 133 3.15 11.15 -5.15
C MET A 133 3.89 10.90 -6.46
N ALA A 134 3.17 10.62 -7.56
CA ALA A 134 3.77 10.40 -8.88
C ALA A 134 4.61 11.62 -9.33
N THR A 135 4.07 12.83 -9.14
CA THR A 135 4.79 14.08 -9.46
C THR A 135 6.07 14.23 -8.65
N LYS A 136 6.01 13.99 -7.33
CA LYS A 136 7.20 14.10 -6.45
C LYS A 136 8.25 13.03 -6.74
N LEU A 137 7.84 11.83 -7.09
CA LEU A 137 8.72 10.73 -7.50
C LEU A 137 9.22 10.91 -8.95
N LYS A 138 8.74 11.92 -9.66
CA LYS A 138 9.05 12.17 -11.09
C LYS A 138 8.74 10.95 -11.97
N LEU A 139 7.70 10.21 -11.64
CA LEU A 139 7.32 9.01 -12.39
C LEU A 139 6.80 9.37 -13.78
N PRO A 140 7.21 8.65 -14.81
CA PRO A 140 6.55 8.70 -16.11
C PRO A 140 5.06 8.35 -16.00
N SER A 141 4.26 8.90 -16.91
CA SER A 141 2.84 8.58 -16.99
C SER A 141 2.62 7.06 -17.12
N GLY A 142 1.68 6.54 -16.34
CA GLY A 142 1.32 5.12 -16.34
C GLY A 142 2.15 4.22 -15.41
N LYS A 143 3.27 4.68 -14.83
CA LYS A 143 4.03 3.89 -13.84
C LYS A 143 3.39 3.87 -12.44
N MET A 144 2.59 4.86 -12.06
CA MET A 144 1.79 4.83 -10.84
C MET A 144 0.44 4.19 -11.16
N TYR A 145 0.15 3.03 -10.58
CA TYR A 145 -1.13 2.37 -10.79
C TYR A 145 -2.23 3.02 -9.95
N SER A 146 -3.41 3.16 -10.52
CA SER A 146 -4.61 3.66 -9.84
C SER A 146 -5.85 2.92 -10.30
N ASN A 147 -6.68 2.50 -9.35
CA ASN A 147 -8.05 2.01 -9.53
C ASN A 147 -8.99 2.55 -8.44
N VAL A 148 -8.56 3.61 -7.75
CA VAL A 148 -9.33 4.23 -6.66
C VAL A 148 -10.68 4.78 -7.12
N GLU A 149 -10.81 5.16 -8.39
CA GLU A 149 -12.06 5.66 -8.95
C GLU A 149 -13.14 4.57 -9.09
N GLU A 150 -12.70 3.30 -9.16
CA GLU A 150 -13.61 2.15 -9.29
C GLU A 150 -13.98 1.56 -7.91
N TYR A 151 -13.01 1.50 -6.99
CA TYR A 151 -13.18 0.79 -5.71
C TYR A 151 -13.26 1.70 -4.50
N GLY A 152 -12.88 2.97 -4.62
CA GLY A 152 -12.72 3.85 -3.47
C GLY A 152 -11.52 3.48 -2.60
N ASN A 153 -11.47 4.05 -1.40
CA ASN A 153 -10.44 3.75 -0.42
C ASN A 153 -10.86 2.56 0.46
N THR A 154 -10.39 1.39 0.15
CA THR A 154 -10.64 0.13 0.87
C THR A 154 -9.53 -0.20 1.87
N PHE A 155 -8.83 0.77 2.43
CA PHE A 155 -7.74 0.63 3.41
C PHE A 155 -6.76 -0.50 3.06
N CYS A 156 -6.65 -1.53 3.90
CA CYS A 156 -5.67 -2.61 3.70
C CYS A 156 -6.02 -3.54 2.53
N ALA A 157 -7.27 -3.57 2.06
CA ALA A 157 -7.67 -4.34 0.89
C ALA A 157 -7.24 -3.71 -0.44
N SER A 158 -6.90 -2.42 -0.46
CA SER A 158 -6.67 -1.66 -1.69
C SER A 158 -5.49 -2.17 -2.53
N ILE A 159 -4.37 -2.52 -1.90
CA ILE A 159 -3.19 -3.04 -2.61
C ILE A 159 -3.45 -4.43 -3.22
N PRO A 160 -3.98 -5.43 -2.48
CA PRO A 160 -4.27 -6.72 -3.08
C PRO A 160 -5.36 -6.66 -4.16
N ILE A 161 -6.36 -5.78 -4.06
CA ILE A 161 -7.33 -5.52 -5.13
C ILE A 161 -6.62 -4.94 -6.36
N ALA A 162 -5.72 -3.96 -6.17
CA ALA A 162 -4.94 -3.37 -7.26
C ALA A 162 -4.06 -4.41 -7.96
N LEU A 163 -3.42 -5.30 -7.21
CA LEU A 163 -2.62 -6.40 -7.75
C LEU A 163 -3.47 -7.36 -8.58
N ASP A 164 -4.63 -7.78 -8.07
CA ASP A 164 -5.56 -8.67 -8.78
C ASP A 164 -6.01 -8.06 -10.12
N ASP A 165 -6.40 -6.78 -10.12
CA ASP A 165 -6.76 -6.05 -11.34
C ASP A 165 -5.61 -5.99 -12.34
N MET A 166 -4.39 -5.71 -11.88
CA MET A 166 -3.23 -5.63 -12.76
C MET A 166 -2.90 -7.00 -13.36
N PHE A 167 -3.03 -8.09 -12.60
CA PHE A 167 -2.87 -9.44 -13.13
C PHE A 167 -3.97 -9.77 -14.16
N LYS A 168 -5.22 -9.51 -13.88
CA LYS A 168 -6.35 -9.71 -14.81
C LYS A 168 -6.20 -8.92 -16.11
N GLN A 169 -5.62 -7.73 -16.02
CA GLN A 169 -5.35 -6.86 -17.17
C GLN A 169 -4.04 -7.20 -17.91
N ASN A 170 -3.31 -8.24 -17.49
CA ASN A 170 -2.00 -8.61 -18.03
C ASN A 170 -0.97 -7.47 -18.03
N LYS A 171 -1.07 -6.57 -17.05
CA LYS A 171 -0.11 -5.46 -16.87
C LYS A 171 1.16 -5.89 -16.16
N LEU A 172 1.07 -6.87 -15.26
CA LEU A 172 2.22 -7.43 -14.54
C LEU A 172 2.77 -8.63 -15.30
N LYS A 173 4.09 -8.68 -15.43
CA LYS A 173 4.82 -9.73 -16.14
C LYS A 173 5.93 -10.29 -15.27
N GLU A 174 6.40 -11.46 -15.64
CA GLU A 174 7.60 -12.04 -15.04
C GLU A 174 8.80 -11.11 -15.19
N ASN A 175 9.59 -10.98 -14.13
CA ASN A 175 10.73 -10.07 -13.97
C ASN A 175 10.40 -8.58 -13.89
N ASP A 176 9.12 -8.20 -13.78
CA ASP A 176 8.79 -6.82 -13.45
C ASP A 176 9.23 -6.49 -12.01
N LYS A 177 9.98 -5.41 -11.85
CA LYS A 177 10.30 -4.85 -10.54
C LYS A 177 9.19 -3.88 -10.13
N VAL A 178 8.52 -4.17 -9.02
CA VAL A 178 7.41 -3.35 -8.54
C VAL A 178 7.64 -2.88 -7.11
N ILE A 179 7.12 -1.70 -6.80
CA ILE A 179 7.07 -1.17 -5.44
C ILE A 179 5.62 -1.18 -4.97
N LEU A 180 5.34 -1.90 -3.88
CA LEU A 180 4.11 -1.77 -3.12
C LEU A 180 4.35 -0.74 -2.03
N ILE A 181 3.46 0.23 -1.86
CA ILE A 181 3.61 1.27 -0.83
C ILE A 181 2.29 1.53 -0.12
N GLY A 182 2.28 1.42 1.19
CA GLY A 182 1.12 1.68 2.03
C GLY A 182 1.43 2.61 3.19
N TYR A 183 0.42 3.29 3.66
CA TYR A 183 0.44 4.07 4.91
C TYR A 183 -0.91 3.97 5.59
N GLY A 184 -0.97 4.34 6.87
CA GLY A 184 -2.22 4.28 7.63
C GLY A 184 -2.03 4.65 9.09
N GLY A 185 -3.03 4.35 9.89
CA GLY A 185 -3.05 4.64 11.32
C GLY A 185 -1.79 4.15 12.04
N GLY A 186 -1.40 4.93 13.04
CA GLY A 186 -0.18 4.72 13.77
C GLY A 186 0.61 6.02 13.99
N LEU A 187 1.02 6.86 13.04
CA LEU A 187 1.06 6.58 11.61
C LEU A 187 2.16 5.60 11.24
N ASN A 188 1.86 4.73 10.32
CA ASN A 188 2.82 3.79 9.76
C ASN A 188 2.96 4.00 8.25
N THR A 189 4.16 3.83 7.73
CA THR A 189 4.43 3.78 6.30
C THR A 189 5.31 2.56 6.02
N GLY A 190 4.99 1.82 4.99
CA GLY A 190 5.81 0.67 4.58
C GLY A 190 5.81 0.51 3.09
N SER A 191 6.97 0.22 2.53
CA SER A 191 7.13 -0.18 1.14
C SER A 191 7.81 -1.55 1.04
N ILE A 192 7.47 -2.24 -0.03
CA ILE A 192 8.08 -3.50 -0.45
C ILE A 192 8.54 -3.32 -1.89
N LEU A 193 9.79 -3.64 -2.16
CA LEU A 193 10.37 -3.78 -3.47
C LEU A 193 10.45 -5.26 -3.78
N LEU A 194 9.84 -5.69 -4.88
CA LEU A 194 9.87 -7.08 -5.29
C LEU A 194 9.96 -7.25 -6.81
N GLU A 195 10.52 -8.36 -7.23
CA GLU A 195 10.51 -8.85 -8.62
C GLU A 195 9.51 -9.99 -8.75
N LEU A 196 8.69 -9.95 -9.80
CA LEU A 196 7.65 -10.95 -10.07
C LEU A 196 8.17 -12.19 -10.77
#